data_05d10b6b34f2ace510ea0a9ee2cd8923
#
_entry.id   05d10b6b34f2ace510ea0a9ee2cd8923
#
_cell.length_a   1.000
_cell.length_b   1.000
_cell.length_c   1.000
_cell.angle_alpha   90.00
_cell.angle_beta   90.00
_cell.angle_gamma   90.00
#
_symmetry.space_group_name_H-M   'P 1'
#
loop_
_entity.id
_entity.type
_entity.pdbx_description
1 polymer ?
#
loop_
_entity_poly.entity_id
_entity_poly.type
_entity_poly.pdbx_seq_one_letter_code
_entity_poly.pdbx_strand_id
1 'polypeptide(L)'
;MATNNKDLATSIVELLGGSSNISTALHCVTRLRFNLRDGSLAKLDDIRQLKGVLGAQIKDGQYQIIIGPNVNRVYDEVVPLLDSSAAADKPSSAGKIKGAQVLDIITGIFSAILPALVAGGMLKGLLALAEIFGVNTGVGTCQILSMISDVPFYFLPFLLAISAARKFKVNEYLGVCMAGALMYPAFVEAVGADPSPFTFLGIAVPVFSYADSVFPVILGVGLLAIVYHFIDRFIPDVLKMVLVPMLSLVISVPLTLLVFAPLGAYGGLALADGIVWLFSLLGPIAGVLLG
;
A
#
# COMPACT_ATOMS: atom_id res chain seq x y z
N MET A 1 25.47 -13.72 12.69
CA MET A 1 26.05 -12.61 11.91
C MET A 1 25.04 -12.18 10.88
N ALA A 2 24.59 -10.94 10.92
CA ALA A 2 23.67 -10.39 9.93
C ALA A 2 24.37 -10.37 8.56
N THR A 3 23.73 -10.93 7.54
CA THR A 3 24.25 -10.88 6.18
C THR A 3 24.21 -9.41 5.74
N ASN A 4 25.35 -8.87 5.30
CA ASN A 4 25.39 -7.51 4.76
C ASN A 4 24.58 -7.47 3.46
N ASN A 5 23.54 -6.68 3.41
CA ASN A 5 22.65 -6.59 2.24
C ASN A 5 23.42 -6.16 0.98
N LYS A 6 24.44 -5.33 1.14
CA LYS A 6 25.30 -4.87 0.06
C LYS A 6 26.13 -6.00 -0.55
N ASP A 7 26.74 -6.85 0.29
CA ASP A 7 27.52 -8.00 -0.19
C ASP A 7 26.62 -9.00 -0.89
N LEU A 8 25.40 -9.22 -0.37
CA LEU A 8 24.40 -10.08 -0.99
C LEU A 8 23.96 -9.55 -2.35
N ALA A 9 23.68 -8.25 -2.44
CA ALA A 9 23.30 -7.59 -3.68
C ALA A 9 24.40 -7.71 -4.74
N THR A 10 25.64 -7.43 -4.36
CA THR A 10 26.83 -7.55 -5.25
C THR A 10 26.97 -8.96 -5.77
N SER A 11 26.93 -9.97 -4.88
CA SER A 11 27.04 -11.38 -5.27
C SER A 11 25.93 -11.82 -6.22
N ILE A 12 24.69 -11.37 -5.99
CA ILE A 12 23.55 -11.67 -6.87
C ILE A 12 23.79 -11.09 -8.26
N VAL A 13 24.19 -9.81 -8.37
CA VAL A 13 24.44 -9.15 -9.66
C VAL A 13 25.58 -9.84 -10.42
N GLU A 14 26.68 -10.18 -9.75
CA GLU A 14 27.80 -10.90 -10.37
C GLU A 14 27.39 -12.29 -10.87
N LEU A 15 26.66 -13.06 -10.09
CA LEU A 15 26.21 -14.40 -10.44
C LEU A 15 25.11 -14.41 -11.54
N LEU A 16 24.47 -13.27 -11.79
CA LEU A 16 23.56 -13.08 -12.93
C LEU A 16 24.29 -12.68 -14.22
N GLY A 17 25.63 -12.59 -14.20
CA GLY A 17 26.46 -12.22 -15.35
C GLY A 17 26.84 -10.74 -15.38
N GLY A 18 26.73 -10.03 -14.25
CA GLY A 18 27.09 -8.62 -14.11
C GLY A 18 25.97 -7.66 -14.50
N SER A 19 26.18 -6.36 -14.21
CA SER A 19 25.19 -5.30 -14.47
C SER A 19 24.81 -5.19 -15.95
N SER A 20 25.75 -5.38 -16.84
CA SER A 20 25.54 -5.32 -18.29
C SER A 20 24.62 -6.42 -18.85
N ASN A 21 24.52 -7.57 -18.17
CA ASN A 21 23.64 -8.67 -18.54
C ASN A 21 22.20 -8.47 -18.04
N ILE A 22 21.99 -7.61 -17.05
CA ILE A 22 20.66 -7.35 -16.49
C ILE A 22 19.96 -6.30 -17.34
N SER A 23 18.86 -6.67 -17.99
CA SER A 23 18.03 -5.75 -18.78
C SER A 23 16.99 -5.02 -17.94
N THR A 24 16.43 -5.69 -16.93
CA THR A 24 15.51 -5.09 -15.96
C THR A 24 15.65 -5.76 -14.61
N ALA A 25 15.56 -4.97 -13.53
CA ALA A 25 15.48 -5.45 -12.17
C ALA A 25 14.25 -4.86 -11.49
N LEU A 26 13.46 -5.72 -10.87
CA LEU A 26 12.24 -5.38 -10.12
C LEU A 26 12.22 -6.19 -8.83
N HIS A 27 11.34 -5.83 -7.91
CA HIS A 27 11.06 -6.67 -6.76
C HIS A 27 9.56 -6.75 -6.47
N CYS A 28 9.15 -7.79 -5.75
CA CYS A 28 7.84 -7.88 -5.11
C CYS A 28 8.03 -8.05 -3.60
N VAL A 29 6.99 -8.41 -2.88
CA VAL A 29 7.00 -8.49 -1.39
C VAL A 29 8.13 -9.37 -0.82
N THR A 30 8.55 -10.42 -1.56
CA THR A 30 9.54 -11.40 -1.09
C THR A 30 10.60 -11.78 -2.09
N ARG A 31 10.55 -11.29 -3.34
CA ARG A 31 11.43 -11.74 -4.44
C ARG A 31 12.01 -10.59 -5.22
N LEU A 32 13.29 -10.70 -5.53
CA LEU A 32 13.92 -9.95 -6.62
C LEU A 32 13.58 -10.63 -7.95
N ARG A 33 13.36 -9.85 -8.99
CA ARG A 33 13.01 -10.32 -10.34
C ARG A 33 13.89 -9.64 -11.34
N PHE A 34 14.59 -10.45 -12.13
CA PHE A 34 15.52 -9.96 -13.15
C PHE A 34 15.14 -10.52 -14.52
N ASN A 35 15.22 -9.68 -15.54
CA ASN A 35 15.26 -10.12 -16.91
C ASN A 35 16.70 -9.96 -17.41
N LEU A 36 17.25 -11.00 -18.02
CA LEU A 36 18.61 -11.02 -18.48
C LEU A 36 18.64 -10.93 -20.00
N ARG A 37 19.75 -10.39 -20.53
CA ARG A 37 20.01 -10.37 -21.99
C ARG A 37 20.48 -11.74 -22.46
N ASP A 38 21.35 -12.37 -21.69
CA ASP A 38 21.85 -13.73 -21.89
C ASP A 38 21.67 -14.55 -20.63
N GLY A 39 20.72 -15.48 -20.67
CA GLY A 39 20.43 -16.37 -19.54
C GLY A 39 21.51 -17.43 -19.29
N SER A 40 22.40 -17.69 -20.25
CA SER A 40 23.47 -18.68 -20.12
C SER A 40 24.57 -18.25 -19.14
N LEU A 41 24.68 -16.95 -18.88
CA LEU A 41 25.65 -16.38 -17.93
C LEU A 41 25.19 -16.49 -16.48
N ALA A 42 23.93 -16.81 -16.24
CA ALA A 42 23.36 -16.85 -14.88
C ALA A 42 23.68 -18.18 -14.18
N LYS A 43 24.31 -18.10 -13.02
CA LYS A 43 24.65 -19.22 -12.15
C LYS A 43 23.61 -19.42 -11.06
N LEU A 44 22.44 -19.95 -11.42
CA LEU A 44 21.28 -20.02 -10.54
C LEU A 44 21.52 -20.92 -9.29
N ASP A 45 22.30 -21.99 -9.46
CA ASP A 45 22.61 -22.92 -8.39
C ASP A 45 23.54 -22.28 -7.34
N ASP A 46 24.49 -21.45 -7.77
CA ASP A 46 25.35 -20.69 -6.88
C ASP A 46 24.55 -19.61 -6.12
N ILE A 47 23.59 -18.96 -6.79
CA ILE A 47 22.68 -18.00 -6.15
C ILE A 47 21.85 -18.66 -5.05
N ARG A 48 21.39 -19.90 -5.24
CA ARG A 48 20.64 -20.65 -4.22
C ARG A 48 21.46 -20.93 -2.96
N GLN A 49 22.77 -20.98 -3.06
CA GLN A 49 23.69 -21.23 -1.94
C GLN A 49 24.07 -19.97 -1.16
N LEU A 50 23.75 -18.78 -1.67
CA LEU A 50 24.03 -17.52 -1.00
C LEU A 50 23.28 -17.42 0.33
N LYS A 51 24.00 -17.05 1.37
CA LYS A 51 23.38 -16.79 2.67
C LYS A 51 22.47 -15.58 2.60
N GLY A 52 21.18 -15.77 2.87
CA GLY A 52 20.14 -14.73 2.74
C GLY A 52 19.23 -14.93 1.53
N VAL A 53 19.51 -15.91 0.68
CA VAL A 53 18.63 -16.38 -0.38
C VAL A 53 17.85 -17.59 0.11
N LEU A 54 16.52 -17.55 0.03
CA LEU A 54 15.63 -18.64 0.41
C LEU A 54 15.36 -19.60 -0.77
N GLY A 55 15.65 -19.15 -1.98
CA GLY A 55 15.51 -19.95 -3.20
C GLY A 55 15.67 -19.09 -4.45
N ALA A 56 15.92 -19.74 -5.59
CA ALA A 56 15.97 -19.10 -6.89
C ALA A 56 15.33 -19.99 -7.96
N GLN A 57 14.56 -19.39 -8.86
CA GLN A 57 13.85 -20.09 -9.93
C GLN A 57 13.74 -19.22 -11.19
N ILE A 58 13.49 -19.86 -12.32
CA ILE A 58 13.10 -19.18 -13.56
C ILE A 58 11.60 -19.45 -13.78
N LYS A 59 10.83 -18.39 -13.99
CA LYS A 59 9.43 -18.49 -14.35
C LYS A 59 9.12 -17.51 -15.46
N ASP A 60 8.54 -17.97 -16.55
CA ASP A 60 8.18 -17.17 -17.74
C ASP A 60 9.35 -16.33 -18.29
N GLY A 61 10.56 -16.92 -18.32
CA GLY A 61 11.79 -16.25 -18.75
C GLY A 61 12.38 -15.24 -17.76
N GLN A 62 11.74 -15.06 -16.60
CA GLN A 62 12.17 -14.15 -15.54
C GLN A 62 12.90 -14.91 -14.43
N TYR A 63 14.07 -14.41 -14.04
CA TYR A 63 14.86 -14.92 -12.92
C TYR A 63 14.32 -14.36 -11.62
N GLN A 64 13.82 -15.22 -10.73
CA GLN A 64 13.21 -14.86 -9.46
C GLN A 64 14.05 -15.37 -8.30
N ILE A 65 14.59 -14.48 -7.48
CA ILE A 65 15.41 -14.79 -6.31
C ILE A 65 14.60 -14.46 -5.07
N ILE A 66 14.31 -15.46 -4.26
CA ILE A 66 13.47 -15.36 -3.06
C ILE A 66 14.35 -14.92 -1.90
N ILE A 67 14.11 -13.72 -1.38
CA ILE A 67 14.84 -13.13 -0.26
C ILE A 67 13.99 -13.13 1.02
N GLY A 68 12.65 -13.09 0.87
CA GLY A 68 11.74 -12.92 1.99
C GLY A 68 11.54 -11.43 2.38
N PRO A 69 11.18 -11.13 3.64
CA PRO A 69 10.77 -9.78 4.08
C PRO A 69 11.83 -8.68 3.86
N ASN A 70 13.11 -9.07 3.75
CA ASN A 70 14.22 -8.13 3.55
C ASN A 70 14.46 -7.72 2.09
N VAL A 71 13.62 -8.15 1.16
CA VAL A 71 13.80 -7.93 -0.28
C VAL A 71 13.99 -6.46 -0.64
N ASN A 72 13.25 -5.54 -0.01
CA ASN A 72 13.36 -4.11 -0.27
C ASN A 72 14.77 -3.58 0.01
N ARG A 73 15.35 -3.95 1.16
CA ARG A 73 16.69 -3.52 1.56
C ARG A 73 17.78 -4.07 0.63
N VAL A 74 17.61 -5.30 0.15
CA VAL A 74 18.56 -5.89 -0.81
C VAL A 74 18.38 -5.23 -2.19
N TYR A 75 17.16 -4.93 -2.60
CA TYR A 75 16.88 -4.23 -3.85
C TYR A 75 17.46 -2.82 -3.88
N ASP A 76 17.36 -2.07 -2.78
CA ASP A 76 17.94 -0.73 -2.64
C ASP A 76 19.48 -0.75 -2.83
N GLU A 77 20.13 -1.86 -2.47
CA GLU A 77 21.58 -2.07 -2.72
C GLU A 77 21.87 -2.61 -4.14
N VAL A 78 20.91 -3.27 -4.79
CA VAL A 78 21.04 -3.74 -6.18
C VAL A 78 20.96 -2.57 -7.16
N VAL A 79 20.03 -1.65 -6.97
CA VAL A 79 19.78 -0.52 -7.90
C VAL A 79 21.04 0.29 -8.24
N PRO A 80 21.89 0.69 -7.25
CA PRO A 80 23.12 1.43 -7.54
C PRO A 80 24.19 0.64 -8.33
N LEU A 81 24.08 -0.69 -8.34
CA LEU A 81 25.04 -1.57 -9.05
C LEU A 81 24.67 -1.77 -10.51
N LEU A 82 23.46 -1.37 -10.91
CA LEU A 82 22.99 -1.53 -12.29
C LEU A 82 23.38 -0.33 -13.14
N ASP A 83 23.67 -0.58 -14.42
CA ASP A 83 23.84 0.49 -15.39
C ASP A 83 22.54 1.30 -15.49
N SER A 84 22.63 2.61 -15.74
CA SER A 84 21.50 3.56 -15.73
C SER A 84 20.37 3.19 -16.71
N SER A 85 20.60 2.25 -17.62
CA SER A 85 19.60 1.66 -18.52
C SER A 85 18.88 0.44 -17.94
N ALA A 86 19.44 -0.21 -16.91
CA ALA A 86 18.90 -1.43 -16.31
C ALA A 86 18.12 -1.15 -15.01
N ALA A 87 18.36 -0.02 -14.37
CA ALA A 87 17.52 0.53 -13.32
C ALA A 87 16.23 1.11 -13.93
N ALA A 88 15.53 0.29 -14.70
CA ALA A 88 14.31 0.73 -15.36
C ALA A 88 13.17 0.84 -14.34
N ASP A 89 12.96 2.03 -13.90
CA ASP A 89 11.63 2.57 -13.81
C ASP A 89 10.88 2.31 -15.13
N LYS A 90 9.79 1.62 -14.98
CA LYS A 90 8.70 1.33 -15.89
C LYS A 90 8.67 -0.13 -16.36
N PRO A 91 7.62 -0.84 -15.94
CA PRO A 91 7.15 -1.94 -16.75
C PRO A 91 6.87 -1.36 -18.15
N SER A 92 7.63 -1.80 -19.15
CA SER A 92 7.36 -1.50 -20.55
C SER A 92 5.93 -1.95 -20.84
N SER A 93 5.02 -0.99 -20.86
CA SER A 93 3.63 -1.19 -21.21
C SER A 93 3.50 -1.21 -22.72
N ALA A 94 3.82 -2.33 -23.34
CA ALA A 94 3.13 -2.68 -24.56
C ALA A 94 1.69 -3.04 -24.16
N GLY A 95 0.75 -2.11 -24.34
CA GLY A 95 -0.68 -2.40 -24.33
C GLY A 95 -1.35 -2.75 -23.00
N LYS A 96 -0.89 -2.23 -21.84
CA LYS A 96 -1.63 -2.42 -20.58
C LYS A 96 -2.94 -1.63 -20.63
N ILE A 97 -4.05 -2.35 -20.53
CA ILE A 97 -5.39 -1.82 -20.30
C ILE A 97 -5.32 -0.87 -19.10
N LYS A 98 -5.94 0.32 -19.21
CA LYS A 98 -5.94 1.34 -18.12
C LYS A 98 -6.32 0.76 -16.74
N GLY A 99 -7.14 -0.28 -16.69
CA GLY A 99 -7.49 -1.00 -15.45
C GLY A 99 -6.32 -1.71 -14.76
N ALA A 100 -5.35 -2.26 -15.48
CA ALA A 100 -4.19 -2.93 -14.90
C ALA A 100 -3.27 -1.95 -14.14
N GLN A 101 -3.20 -0.68 -14.58
CA GLN A 101 -2.42 0.35 -13.89
C GLN A 101 -3.06 0.73 -12.54
N VAL A 102 -4.39 0.76 -12.47
CA VAL A 102 -5.10 1.02 -11.21
C VAL A 102 -4.88 -0.13 -10.23
N LEU A 103 -4.94 -1.37 -10.70
CA LEU A 103 -4.62 -2.55 -9.87
C LEU A 103 -3.18 -2.53 -9.37
N ASP A 104 -2.21 -2.16 -10.20
CA ASP A 104 -0.80 -2.03 -9.80
C ASP A 104 -0.60 -0.96 -8.71
N ILE A 105 -1.35 0.14 -8.79
CA ILE A 105 -1.33 1.20 -7.76
C ILE A 105 -1.91 0.67 -6.45
N ILE A 106 -3.09 0.08 -6.50
CA ILE A 106 -3.77 -0.46 -5.32
C ILE A 106 -2.91 -1.54 -4.66
N THR A 107 -2.43 -2.52 -5.44
CA THR A 107 -1.55 -3.59 -4.94
C THR A 107 -0.29 -3.03 -4.30
N GLY A 108 0.34 -2.02 -4.91
CA GLY A 108 1.52 -1.36 -4.36
C GLY A 108 1.26 -0.63 -3.04
N ILE A 109 0.08 -0.03 -2.89
CA ILE A 109 -0.35 0.62 -1.64
C ILE A 109 -0.58 -0.41 -0.54
N PHE A 110 -1.31 -1.49 -0.84
CA PHE A 110 -1.64 -2.53 0.13
C PHE A 110 -0.44 -3.37 0.56
N SER A 111 0.50 -3.66 -0.35
CA SER A 111 1.65 -4.52 -0.03
C SER A 111 2.50 -3.99 1.13
N ALA A 112 2.58 -2.68 1.30
CA ALA A 112 3.37 -2.06 2.36
C ALA A 112 2.73 -2.23 3.75
N ILE A 113 1.39 -2.31 3.83
CA ILE A 113 0.64 -2.40 5.09
C ILE A 113 0.29 -3.84 5.49
N LEU A 114 0.44 -4.80 4.56
CA LEU A 114 0.13 -6.22 4.81
C LEU A 114 0.71 -6.78 6.11
N PRO A 115 1.99 -6.53 6.48
CA PRO A 115 2.53 -7.08 7.72
C PRO A 115 1.77 -6.64 8.98
N ALA A 116 1.30 -5.38 9.01
CA ALA A 116 0.50 -4.87 10.13
C ALA A 116 -0.89 -5.51 10.19
N LEU A 117 -1.55 -5.65 9.03
CA LEU A 117 -2.86 -6.28 8.93
C LEU A 117 -2.80 -7.77 9.30
N VAL A 118 -1.78 -8.49 8.82
CA VAL A 118 -1.58 -9.90 9.16
C VAL A 118 -1.34 -10.07 10.65
N ALA A 119 -0.50 -9.23 11.27
CA ALA A 119 -0.21 -9.30 12.70
C ALA A 119 -1.49 -9.06 13.54
N GLY A 120 -2.28 -8.03 13.22
CA GLY A 120 -3.56 -7.75 13.88
C GLY A 120 -4.57 -8.89 13.68
N GLY A 121 -4.72 -9.37 12.45
CA GLY A 121 -5.63 -10.46 12.12
C GLY A 121 -5.27 -11.78 12.80
N MET A 122 -3.99 -12.13 12.86
CA MET A 122 -3.53 -13.32 13.60
C MET A 122 -3.83 -13.21 15.08
N LEU A 123 -3.55 -12.06 15.70
CA LEU A 123 -3.86 -11.85 17.11
C LEU A 123 -5.37 -11.94 17.38
N LYS A 124 -6.18 -11.34 16.50
CA LYS A 124 -7.65 -11.41 16.58
C LYS A 124 -8.16 -12.86 16.46
N GLY A 125 -7.58 -13.63 15.55
CA GLY A 125 -7.88 -15.06 15.41
C GLY A 125 -7.52 -15.89 16.65
N LEU A 126 -6.37 -15.62 17.28
CA LEU A 126 -5.96 -16.28 18.54
C LEU A 126 -6.90 -15.92 19.69
N LEU A 127 -7.34 -14.66 19.80
CA LEU A 127 -8.29 -14.25 20.80
C LEU A 127 -9.66 -14.91 20.61
N ALA A 128 -10.15 -14.98 19.38
CA ALA A 128 -11.39 -15.68 19.05
C ALA A 128 -11.30 -17.17 19.41
N LEU A 129 -10.15 -17.79 19.18
CA LEU A 129 -9.90 -19.17 19.60
C LEU A 129 -9.94 -19.31 21.14
N ALA A 130 -9.32 -18.36 21.86
CA ALA A 130 -9.34 -18.35 23.33
C ALA A 130 -10.76 -18.20 23.90
N GLU A 131 -11.64 -17.43 23.27
CA GLU A 131 -13.06 -17.32 23.63
C GLU A 131 -13.77 -18.66 23.55
N ILE A 132 -13.50 -19.46 22.51
CA ILE A 132 -14.07 -20.81 22.36
C ILE A 132 -13.66 -21.71 23.55
N PHE A 133 -12.46 -21.51 24.09
CA PHE A 133 -11.97 -22.22 25.29
C PHE A 133 -12.43 -21.61 26.61
N GLY A 134 -13.36 -20.64 26.59
CA GLY A 134 -13.96 -20.04 27.77
C GLY A 134 -13.16 -18.89 28.39
N VAL A 135 -12.15 -18.34 27.72
CA VAL A 135 -11.41 -17.16 28.16
C VAL A 135 -12.26 -15.92 27.90
N ASN A 136 -12.47 -15.09 28.93
CA ASN A 136 -13.16 -13.82 28.75
C ASN A 136 -12.19 -12.79 28.14
N THR A 137 -12.34 -12.51 26.85
CA THR A 137 -11.48 -11.56 26.12
C THR A 137 -11.86 -10.09 26.33
N GLY A 138 -13.00 -9.82 26.95
CA GLY A 138 -13.51 -8.46 27.22
C GLY A 138 -12.90 -7.79 28.46
N VAL A 139 -12.05 -8.45 29.24
CA VAL A 139 -11.54 -7.93 30.51
C VAL A 139 -10.03 -8.11 30.67
N GLY A 140 -9.41 -7.23 31.46
CA GLY A 140 -8.02 -7.33 31.86
C GLY A 140 -7.04 -7.32 30.69
N THR A 141 -6.07 -8.22 30.70
CA THR A 141 -5.02 -8.32 29.67
C THR A 141 -5.60 -8.62 28.28
N CYS A 142 -6.63 -9.46 28.20
CA CYS A 142 -7.26 -9.81 26.94
C CYS A 142 -7.94 -8.60 26.27
N GLN A 143 -8.50 -7.67 27.03
CA GLN A 143 -9.06 -6.42 26.51
C GLN A 143 -7.99 -5.57 25.81
N ILE A 144 -6.80 -5.46 26.40
CA ILE A 144 -5.68 -4.73 25.77
C ILE A 144 -5.19 -5.45 24.49
N LEU A 145 -5.11 -6.79 24.52
CA LEU A 145 -4.76 -7.56 23.32
C LEU A 145 -5.80 -7.40 22.22
N SER A 146 -7.09 -7.36 22.56
CA SER A 146 -8.17 -7.08 21.62
C SER A 146 -8.01 -5.70 20.97
N MET A 147 -7.74 -4.67 21.77
CA MET A 147 -7.45 -3.32 21.24
C MET A 147 -6.24 -3.35 20.29
N ILE A 148 -5.15 -4.03 20.66
CA ILE A 148 -3.96 -4.13 19.78
C ILE A 148 -4.30 -4.82 18.47
N SER A 149 -5.15 -5.85 18.50
CA SER A 149 -5.58 -6.55 17.28
C SER A 149 -6.44 -5.69 16.35
N ASP A 150 -7.19 -4.75 16.90
CA ASP A 150 -8.09 -3.85 16.16
C ASP A 150 -7.39 -2.63 15.58
N VAL A 151 -6.28 -2.18 16.19
CA VAL A 151 -5.54 -0.97 15.75
C VAL A 151 -5.23 -0.93 14.26
N PRO A 152 -4.67 -1.97 13.61
CA PRO A 152 -4.35 -1.91 12.19
C PRO A 152 -5.58 -1.75 11.30
N PHE A 153 -6.73 -2.22 11.72
CA PHE A 153 -7.99 -2.11 10.98
C PHE A 153 -8.64 -0.76 11.23
N TYR A 154 -8.84 -0.35 12.47
CA TYR A 154 -9.45 0.94 12.81
C TYR A 154 -8.67 2.12 12.23
N PHE A 155 -7.33 2.09 12.31
CA PHE A 155 -6.44 3.12 11.74
C PHE A 155 -5.98 2.80 10.31
N LEU A 156 -6.68 1.91 9.61
CA LEU A 156 -6.40 1.58 8.22
C LEU A 156 -6.28 2.82 7.30
N PRO A 157 -7.11 3.87 7.42
CA PRO A 157 -6.96 5.08 6.63
C PRO A 157 -5.59 5.76 6.78
N PHE A 158 -5.00 5.76 7.98
CA PHE A 158 -3.66 6.35 8.19
C PHE A 158 -2.56 5.51 7.54
N LEU A 159 -2.64 4.18 7.66
CA LEU A 159 -1.67 3.28 7.05
C LEU A 159 -1.70 3.39 5.52
N LEU A 160 -2.90 3.42 4.96
CA LEU A 160 -3.11 3.61 3.52
C LEU A 160 -2.65 4.98 3.05
N ALA A 161 -2.89 6.04 3.83
CA ALA A 161 -2.47 7.39 3.49
C ALA A 161 -0.95 7.52 3.35
N ILE A 162 -0.18 6.92 4.27
CA ILE A 162 1.28 6.88 4.20
C ILE A 162 1.73 6.14 2.93
N SER A 163 1.18 4.96 2.70
CA SER A 163 1.53 4.12 1.57
C SER A 163 1.15 4.77 0.23
N ALA A 164 -0.04 5.38 0.15
CA ALA A 164 -0.51 6.12 -1.02
C ALA A 164 0.35 7.37 -1.29
N ALA A 165 0.70 8.13 -0.25
CA ALA A 165 1.56 9.30 -0.38
C ALA A 165 2.94 8.94 -0.96
N ARG A 166 3.54 7.83 -0.50
CA ARG A 166 4.77 7.27 -1.10
C ARG A 166 4.59 6.93 -2.57
N LYS A 167 3.51 6.23 -2.89
CA LYS A 167 3.21 5.82 -4.27
C LYS A 167 2.99 7.01 -5.19
N PHE A 168 2.33 8.06 -4.71
CA PHE A 168 2.05 9.29 -5.46
C PHE A 168 3.16 10.35 -5.35
N LYS A 169 4.28 10.04 -4.65
CA LYS A 169 5.46 10.91 -4.51
C LYS A 169 5.13 12.27 -3.88
N VAL A 170 4.33 12.25 -2.83
CA VAL A 170 4.05 13.42 -1.97
C VAL A 170 4.51 13.15 -0.55
N ASN A 171 4.62 14.22 0.24
CA ASN A 171 5.02 14.11 1.63
C ASN A 171 4.03 13.25 2.42
N GLU A 172 4.54 12.21 3.10
CA GLU A 172 3.75 11.25 3.85
C GLU A 172 2.95 11.89 4.99
N TYR A 173 3.51 12.91 5.64
CA TYR A 173 2.83 13.62 6.72
C TYR A 173 1.60 14.39 6.23
N LEU A 174 1.61 14.88 4.98
CA LEU A 174 0.41 15.47 4.38
C LEU A 174 -0.65 14.41 4.10
N GLY A 175 -0.23 13.20 3.71
CA GLY A 175 -1.13 12.05 3.61
C GLY A 175 -1.78 11.73 4.96
N VAL A 176 -1.00 11.70 6.04
CA VAL A 176 -1.50 11.52 7.42
C VAL A 176 -2.50 12.62 7.80
N CYS A 177 -2.23 13.88 7.47
CA CYS A 177 -3.17 14.97 7.70
C CYS A 177 -4.48 14.79 6.93
N MET A 178 -4.43 14.27 5.70
CA MET A 178 -5.64 13.92 4.92
C MET A 178 -6.47 12.84 5.62
N ALA A 179 -5.84 11.75 6.07
CA ALA A 179 -6.52 10.70 6.84
C ALA A 179 -7.08 11.24 8.16
N GLY A 180 -6.31 12.11 8.85
CA GLY A 180 -6.73 12.78 10.06
C GLY A 180 -7.96 13.67 9.88
N ALA A 181 -8.09 14.33 8.73
CA ALA A 181 -9.27 15.12 8.39
C ALA A 181 -10.54 14.24 8.22
N LEU A 182 -10.39 13.05 7.61
CA LEU A 182 -11.48 12.08 7.45
C LEU A 182 -11.90 11.45 8.80
N MET A 183 -10.96 11.28 9.72
CA MET A 183 -11.18 10.68 11.03
C MET A 183 -11.16 11.70 12.17
N TYR A 184 -11.40 12.97 11.86
CA TYR A 184 -11.43 14.01 12.90
C TYR A 184 -12.57 13.72 13.90
N PRO A 185 -12.33 13.77 15.23
CA PRO A 185 -13.30 13.32 16.22
C PRO A 185 -14.69 13.92 16.06
N ALA A 186 -14.78 15.25 15.92
CA ALA A 186 -16.08 15.90 15.73
C ALA A 186 -16.80 15.45 14.44
N PHE A 187 -16.05 15.04 13.40
CA PHE A 187 -16.62 14.50 12.17
C PHE A 187 -17.13 13.07 12.38
N VAL A 188 -16.38 12.26 13.12
CA VAL A 188 -16.78 10.87 13.44
C VAL A 188 -18.00 10.86 14.36
N GLU A 189 -18.08 11.77 15.36
CA GLU A 189 -19.22 11.90 16.27
C GLU A 189 -20.49 12.35 15.56
N ALA A 190 -20.36 13.09 14.45
CA ALA A 190 -21.51 13.56 13.67
C ALA A 190 -22.03 12.53 12.64
N VAL A 191 -21.49 11.31 12.62
CA VAL A 191 -22.00 10.25 11.71
C VAL A 191 -23.46 9.94 12.02
N GLY A 192 -24.30 10.04 11.01
CA GLY A 192 -25.76 9.84 11.15
C GLY A 192 -26.55 11.08 11.55
N ALA A 193 -25.91 12.23 11.75
CA ALA A 193 -26.60 13.49 11.96
C ALA A 193 -27.24 13.99 10.63
N ASP A 194 -28.52 14.32 10.69
CA ASP A 194 -29.28 14.91 9.58
C ASP A 194 -30.10 16.09 10.10
N PRO A 195 -29.86 17.34 9.61
CA PRO A 195 -28.86 17.72 8.63
C PRO A 195 -27.43 17.65 9.17
N SER A 196 -26.44 17.51 8.24
CA SER A 196 -25.02 17.56 8.61
C SER A 196 -24.68 18.87 9.31
N PRO A 197 -23.95 18.82 10.47
CA PRO A 197 -23.55 20.03 11.17
C PRO A 197 -22.39 20.79 10.48
N PHE A 198 -21.77 20.19 9.46
CA PHE A 198 -20.63 20.77 8.76
C PHE A 198 -21.03 21.35 7.42
N THR A 199 -20.58 22.59 7.17
CA THR A 199 -20.76 23.26 5.88
C THR A 199 -19.42 23.84 5.42
N PHE A 200 -19.15 23.79 4.13
CA PHE A 200 -18.03 24.46 3.50
C PHE A 200 -18.54 25.35 2.36
N LEU A 201 -18.28 26.65 2.47
CA LEU A 201 -18.79 27.68 1.53
C LEU A 201 -20.32 27.60 1.32
N GLY A 202 -21.08 27.27 2.38
CA GLY A 202 -22.53 27.12 2.33
C GLY A 202 -23.04 25.80 1.79
N ILE A 203 -22.16 24.88 1.39
CA ILE A 203 -22.50 23.53 0.93
C ILE A 203 -22.41 22.56 2.12
N ALA A 204 -23.47 21.79 2.40
CA ALA A 204 -23.44 20.79 3.44
C ALA A 204 -22.44 19.68 3.10
N VAL A 205 -21.55 19.35 4.06
CA VAL A 205 -20.58 18.28 3.91
C VAL A 205 -21.22 16.98 4.38
N PRO A 206 -21.38 15.97 3.49
CA PRO A 206 -21.93 14.69 3.90
C PRO A 206 -20.96 13.98 4.87
N VAL A 207 -21.53 13.44 5.96
CA VAL A 207 -20.77 12.78 7.02
C VAL A 207 -20.96 11.27 6.95
N PHE A 208 -19.86 10.55 6.77
CA PHE A 208 -19.82 9.09 6.77
C PHE A 208 -18.78 8.59 7.78
N SER A 209 -18.92 7.33 8.23
CA SER A 209 -17.84 6.67 8.94
C SER A 209 -16.75 6.25 7.94
N TYR A 210 -15.56 6.83 8.09
CA TYR A 210 -14.41 6.51 7.26
C TYR A 210 -13.40 5.60 7.98
N ALA A 211 -13.64 5.24 9.24
CA ALA A 211 -12.90 4.17 9.91
C ALA A 211 -13.02 2.89 9.09
N ASP A 212 -11.98 2.08 9.06
CA ASP A 212 -11.90 0.84 8.29
C ASP A 212 -12.09 1.01 6.76
N SER A 213 -12.16 2.26 6.27
CA SER A 213 -12.41 2.52 4.86
C SER A 213 -11.13 2.65 4.05
N VAL A 214 -11.19 2.21 2.78
CA VAL A 214 -10.05 2.16 1.85
C VAL A 214 -10.14 3.26 0.80
N PHE A 215 -11.26 3.31 0.07
CA PHE A 215 -11.38 4.16 -1.12
C PHE A 215 -11.34 5.66 -0.82
N PRO A 216 -12.03 6.17 0.22
CA PRO A 216 -12.02 7.59 0.52
C PRO A 216 -10.62 8.16 0.73
N VAL A 217 -9.77 7.45 1.47
CA VAL A 217 -8.42 7.93 1.77
C VAL A 217 -7.50 7.84 0.55
N ILE A 218 -7.57 6.76 -0.24
CA ILE A 218 -6.75 6.63 -1.45
C ILE A 218 -7.10 7.72 -2.46
N LEU A 219 -8.40 7.98 -2.67
CA LEU A 219 -8.87 9.05 -3.54
C LEU A 219 -8.47 10.43 -3.01
N GLY A 220 -8.58 10.66 -1.69
CA GLY A 220 -8.18 11.90 -1.04
C GLY A 220 -6.68 12.19 -1.17
N VAL A 221 -5.83 11.18 -0.95
CA VAL A 221 -4.38 11.33 -1.11
C VAL A 221 -4.00 11.45 -2.60
N GLY A 222 -4.72 10.78 -3.49
CA GLY A 222 -4.57 10.97 -4.93
C GLY A 222 -4.87 12.40 -5.38
N LEU A 223 -5.97 12.98 -4.90
CA LEU A 223 -6.31 14.39 -5.12
C LEU A 223 -5.26 15.32 -4.52
N LEU A 224 -4.84 15.06 -3.28
CA LEU A 224 -3.77 15.82 -2.62
C LEU A 224 -2.50 15.84 -3.49
N ALA A 225 -2.13 14.70 -4.07
CA ALA A 225 -0.96 14.61 -4.93
C ALA A 225 -1.08 15.46 -6.19
N ILE A 226 -2.24 15.44 -6.84
CA ILE A 226 -2.52 16.27 -8.02
C ILE A 226 -2.40 17.75 -7.67
N VAL A 227 -3.07 18.18 -6.60
CA VAL A 227 -3.08 19.58 -6.14
C VAL A 227 -1.68 20.00 -5.70
N TYR A 228 -0.96 19.16 -4.95
CA TYR A 228 0.40 19.43 -4.50
C TYR A 228 1.36 19.68 -5.67
N HIS A 229 1.41 18.77 -6.65
CA HIS A 229 2.28 18.92 -7.82
C HIS A 229 1.88 20.10 -8.71
N PHE A 230 0.59 20.43 -8.74
CA PHE A 230 0.12 21.60 -9.47
C PHE A 230 0.61 22.90 -8.80
N ILE A 231 0.40 23.04 -7.50
CA ILE A 231 0.77 24.24 -6.73
C ILE A 231 2.30 24.42 -6.69
N ASP A 232 3.05 23.32 -6.54
CA ASP A 232 4.52 23.37 -6.45
C ASP A 232 5.19 24.04 -7.67
N ARG A 233 4.51 24.02 -8.82
CA ARG A 233 5.00 24.65 -10.07
C ARG A 233 4.92 26.17 -10.07
N PHE A 234 4.01 26.75 -9.29
CA PHE A 234 3.73 28.18 -9.32
C PHE A 234 4.36 28.94 -8.14
N ILE A 235 4.77 28.24 -7.09
CA ILE A 235 5.29 28.87 -5.88
C ILE A 235 6.82 29.00 -5.96
N PRO A 236 7.38 30.21 -5.68
CA PRO A 236 8.82 30.41 -5.58
C PRO A 236 9.45 29.54 -4.49
N ASP A 237 10.69 29.05 -4.70
CA ASP A 237 11.37 28.10 -3.84
C ASP A 237 11.45 28.51 -2.37
N VAL A 238 11.62 29.79 -2.10
CA VAL A 238 11.69 30.38 -0.75
C VAL A 238 10.40 30.12 0.06
N LEU A 239 9.24 30.08 -0.61
CA LEU A 239 7.92 29.95 0.03
C LEU A 239 7.36 28.52 -0.07
N LYS A 240 7.97 27.65 -0.86
CA LYS A 240 7.49 26.27 -1.09
C LYS A 240 7.30 25.49 0.19
N MET A 241 8.22 25.62 1.14
CA MET A 241 8.17 24.85 2.38
C MET A 241 6.89 25.07 3.20
N VAL A 242 6.30 26.29 3.11
CA VAL A 242 5.11 26.67 3.89
C VAL A 242 3.86 26.69 3.03
N LEU A 243 3.90 27.36 1.88
CA LEU A 243 2.71 27.61 1.07
C LEU A 243 2.22 26.37 0.32
N VAL A 244 3.12 25.53 -0.18
CA VAL A 244 2.72 24.32 -0.93
C VAL A 244 1.95 23.36 -0.05
N PRO A 245 2.44 22.92 1.14
CA PRO A 245 1.68 22.07 2.04
C PRO A 245 0.37 22.70 2.49
N MET A 246 0.40 23.96 2.90
CA MET A 246 -0.78 24.68 3.41
C MET A 246 -1.90 24.75 2.36
N LEU A 247 -1.59 25.26 1.17
CA LEU A 247 -2.58 25.40 0.10
C LEU A 247 -3.07 24.04 -0.40
N SER A 248 -2.17 23.05 -0.46
CA SER A 248 -2.55 21.69 -0.87
C SER A 248 -3.59 21.09 0.07
N LEU A 249 -3.41 21.22 1.39
CA LEU A 249 -4.40 20.74 2.37
C LEU A 249 -5.69 21.55 2.34
N VAL A 250 -5.58 22.90 2.32
CA VAL A 250 -6.77 23.77 2.32
C VAL A 250 -7.68 23.52 1.11
N ILE A 251 -7.11 23.16 -0.04
CA ILE A 251 -7.87 22.83 -1.25
C ILE A 251 -8.32 21.36 -1.24
N SER A 252 -7.41 20.43 -0.95
CA SER A 252 -7.68 18.99 -1.11
C SER A 252 -8.61 18.43 -0.05
N VAL A 253 -8.52 18.90 1.21
CA VAL A 253 -9.36 18.36 2.30
C VAL A 253 -10.84 18.66 2.07
N PRO A 254 -11.27 19.91 1.82
CA PRO A 254 -12.67 20.18 1.55
C PRO A 254 -13.21 19.48 0.30
N LEU A 255 -12.42 19.45 -0.79
CA LEU A 255 -12.82 18.73 -2.00
C LEU A 255 -12.94 17.22 -1.75
N THR A 256 -12.06 16.67 -0.92
CA THR A 256 -12.15 15.26 -0.54
C THR A 256 -13.43 15.02 0.25
N LEU A 257 -13.72 15.79 1.27
CA LEU A 257 -14.90 15.62 2.12
C LEU A 257 -16.22 15.82 1.34
N LEU A 258 -16.25 16.76 0.41
CA LEU A 258 -17.46 17.07 -0.36
C LEU A 258 -17.75 16.06 -1.48
N VAL A 259 -16.70 15.55 -2.14
CA VAL A 259 -16.85 14.79 -3.39
C VAL A 259 -16.20 13.41 -3.33
N PHE A 260 -14.89 13.36 -3.09
CA PHE A 260 -14.13 12.12 -3.25
C PHE A 260 -14.37 11.10 -2.14
N ALA A 261 -14.58 11.56 -0.91
CA ALA A 261 -14.84 10.68 0.21
C ALA A 261 -16.25 10.04 0.14
N PRO A 262 -17.34 10.79 -0.14
CA PRO A 262 -18.64 10.21 -0.41
C PRO A 262 -18.63 9.25 -1.61
N LEU A 263 -17.98 9.63 -2.72
CA LEU A 263 -17.83 8.73 -3.88
C LEU A 263 -17.12 7.43 -3.50
N GLY A 264 -16.04 7.53 -2.70
CA GLY A 264 -15.32 6.37 -2.20
C GLY A 264 -16.18 5.50 -1.27
N ALA A 265 -16.98 6.12 -0.39
CA ALA A 265 -17.90 5.41 0.50
C ALA A 265 -18.99 4.67 -0.28
N TYR A 266 -19.67 5.34 -1.21
CA TYR A 266 -20.67 4.69 -2.08
C TYR A 266 -20.06 3.61 -2.98
N GLY A 267 -18.85 3.83 -3.51
CA GLY A 267 -18.11 2.82 -4.28
C GLY A 267 -17.77 1.59 -3.45
N GLY A 268 -17.40 1.78 -2.19
CA GLY A 268 -17.15 0.68 -1.24
C GLY A 268 -18.42 -0.11 -0.92
N LEU A 269 -19.52 0.59 -0.64
CA LEU A 269 -20.82 -0.05 -0.38
C LEU A 269 -21.30 -0.83 -1.60
N ALA A 270 -21.26 -0.25 -2.80
CA ALA A 270 -21.64 -0.93 -4.02
C ALA A 270 -20.81 -2.20 -4.29
N LEU A 271 -19.51 -2.16 -3.97
CA LEU A 271 -18.65 -3.35 -4.06
C LEU A 271 -19.04 -4.41 -3.03
N ALA A 272 -19.29 -4.01 -1.79
CA ALA A 272 -19.72 -4.92 -0.73
C ALA A 272 -21.07 -5.59 -1.08
N ASP A 273 -22.04 -4.81 -1.53
CA ASP A 273 -23.36 -5.31 -1.98
C ASP A 273 -23.22 -6.27 -3.17
N GLY A 274 -22.33 -5.95 -4.11
CA GLY A 274 -22.01 -6.83 -5.24
C GLY A 274 -21.42 -8.17 -4.81
N ILE A 275 -20.53 -8.17 -3.81
CA ILE A 275 -19.96 -9.39 -3.24
C ILE A 275 -21.04 -10.20 -2.51
N VAL A 276 -21.86 -9.56 -1.68
CA VAL A 276 -22.96 -10.23 -0.96
C VAL A 276 -23.96 -10.84 -1.95
N TRP A 277 -24.30 -10.10 -3.02
CA TRP A 277 -25.13 -10.62 -4.08
C TRP A 277 -24.53 -11.86 -4.77
N LEU A 278 -23.23 -11.80 -5.06
CA LEU A 278 -22.51 -12.93 -5.67
C LEU A 278 -22.54 -14.17 -4.75
N PHE A 279 -22.32 -13.98 -3.44
CA PHE A 279 -22.44 -15.06 -2.45
C PHE A 279 -23.86 -15.62 -2.36
N SER A 280 -24.89 -14.77 -2.44
CA SER A 280 -26.28 -15.22 -2.44
C SER A 280 -26.65 -16.02 -3.69
N LEU A 281 -26.02 -15.71 -4.83
CA LEU A 281 -26.27 -16.41 -6.10
C LEU A 281 -25.52 -17.73 -6.21
N LEU A 282 -24.27 -17.79 -5.79
CA LEU A 282 -23.35 -18.91 -5.97
C LEU A 282 -23.22 -19.80 -4.73
N GLY A 283 -23.74 -19.37 -3.58
CA GLY A 283 -23.65 -20.11 -2.31
C GLY A 283 -22.20 -20.45 -1.94
N PRO A 284 -21.94 -21.68 -1.43
CA PRO A 284 -20.59 -22.09 -1.02
C PRO A 284 -19.53 -22.05 -2.13
N ILE A 285 -19.95 -22.11 -3.41
CA ILE A 285 -19.05 -22.05 -4.57
C ILE A 285 -18.39 -20.69 -4.68
N ALA A 286 -19.06 -19.62 -4.24
CA ALA A 286 -18.48 -18.27 -4.22
C ALA A 286 -17.23 -18.19 -3.35
N GLY A 287 -17.20 -18.90 -2.21
CA GLY A 287 -16.04 -18.98 -1.33
C GLY A 287 -14.82 -19.63 -1.99
N VAL A 288 -15.03 -20.59 -2.89
CA VAL A 288 -13.94 -21.24 -3.65
C VAL A 288 -13.41 -20.35 -4.76
N LEU A 289 -14.25 -19.48 -5.34
CA LEU A 289 -13.86 -18.59 -6.43
C LEU A 289 -13.15 -17.32 -5.94
N LEU A 290 -13.46 -16.87 -4.71
CA LEU A 290 -12.95 -15.62 -4.14
C LEU A 290 -11.82 -15.84 -3.10
N GLY A 291 -11.63 -17.06 -2.61
CA GLY A 291 -10.54 -17.49 -1.72
C GLY A 291 -9.45 -18.15 -2.51
#